data_d2f527c5c9d15d4f40623f5d42c2e104
#
_entry.id   d2f527c5c9d15d4f40623f5d42c2e104
#
_cell.length_a   1.000
_cell.length_b   1.000
_cell.length_c   1.000
_cell.angle_alpha   90.00
_cell.angle_beta   90.00
_cell.angle_gamma   90.00
#
_symmetry.space_group_name_H-M   'P 1'
#
loop_
_entity.id
_entity.type
_entity.pdbx_description
1 polymer ?
#
loop_
_entity_poly.entity_id
_entity_poly.type
_entity_poly.pdbx_seq_one_letter_code
_entity_poly.pdbx_strand_id
1 'polypeptide(L)'
;MEKYQNTSLYVLADPPDFKQVANVTHKQVAKLFEILKESFSYIVVDTDSNFDEKTITALDYSDMLFLVTIVNLPALRNCQRCLDLFDKLGYDKDKVQIVINRFMENDEISSDDVEKLLQKKIYWKIPNNYFAMMASINKGILLSDLNPTSNVATSYRELAMHVSDSVFRKNLIKKFSGDNIDKLEQIFRS
;
A
#
# COMPACT_ATOMS: atom_id res chain seq x y z
N MET A 1 -3.31 -21.02 0.33
CA MET A 1 -2.90 -19.97 -0.59
C MET A 1 -3.22 -20.41 -2.01
N GLU A 2 -3.95 -19.61 -2.76
CA GLU A 2 -4.43 -19.95 -4.09
C GLU A 2 -3.73 -19.11 -5.14
N LYS A 3 -3.39 -19.73 -6.27
CA LYS A 3 -2.77 -19.05 -7.40
C LYS A 3 -3.87 -18.45 -8.30
N TYR A 4 -3.75 -17.18 -8.63
CA TYR A 4 -4.69 -16.54 -9.55
C TYR A 4 -4.37 -16.90 -10.99
N GLN A 5 -5.19 -17.75 -11.60
CA GLN A 5 -5.08 -18.20 -13.01
C GLN A 5 -3.63 -18.62 -13.39
N ASN A 6 -3.17 -18.23 -14.58
CA ASN A 6 -1.81 -18.50 -15.08
C ASN A 6 -0.82 -17.37 -14.75
N THR A 7 -1.04 -16.61 -13.68
CA THR A 7 -0.18 -15.51 -13.24
C THR A 7 0.80 -15.96 -12.15
N SER A 8 1.74 -15.10 -11.75
CA SER A 8 2.57 -15.26 -10.54
C SER A 8 1.93 -14.65 -9.28
N LEU A 9 0.66 -14.26 -9.36
CA LEU A 9 -0.09 -13.74 -8.22
C LEU A 9 -0.66 -14.90 -7.39
N TYR A 10 -0.43 -14.83 -6.09
CA TYR A 10 -1.00 -15.73 -5.09
C TYR A 10 -1.85 -14.94 -4.12
N VAL A 11 -2.98 -15.50 -3.72
CA VAL A 11 -3.90 -14.90 -2.76
C VAL A 11 -3.98 -15.79 -1.53
N LEU A 12 -3.73 -15.20 -0.37
CA LEU A 12 -3.97 -15.81 0.93
C LEU A 12 -5.20 -15.12 1.53
N ALA A 13 -6.36 -15.76 1.37
CA ALA A 13 -7.61 -15.26 1.92
C ALA A 13 -7.77 -15.67 3.38
N ASP A 14 -8.59 -14.93 4.11
CA ASP A 14 -9.04 -15.34 5.44
C ASP A 14 -9.75 -16.68 5.42
N PRO A 15 -9.67 -17.48 6.50
CA PRO A 15 -10.48 -18.67 6.65
C PRO A 15 -11.97 -18.33 6.58
N PRO A 16 -12.79 -19.19 5.96
CA PRO A 16 -14.22 -18.94 5.84
C PRO A 16 -14.98 -18.98 7.18
N ASP A 17 -14.37 -19.51 8.24
CA ASP A 17 -14.93 -19.56 9.58
C ASP A 17 -14.30 -18.47 10.48
N PHE A 18 -15.13 -17.52 10.92
CA PHE A 18 -14.75 -16.45 11.84
C PHE A 18 -14.12 -16.94 13.15
N LYS A 19 -14.48 -18.14 13.63
CA LYS A 19 -13.87 -18.73 14.82
C LYS A 19 -12.40 -19.07 14.59
N GLN A 20 -12.03 -19.46 13.39
CA GLN A 20 -10.63 -19.72 13.03
C GLN A 20 -9.81 -18.44 12.94
N VAL A 21 -10.40 -17.37 12.40
CA VAL A 21 -9.77 -16.03 12.35
C VAL A 21 -9.45 -15.51 13.74
N ALA A 22 -10.38 -15.69 14.69
CA ALA A 22 -10.19 -15.25 16.08
C ALA A 22 -9.02 -15.95 16.80
N ASN A 23 -8.67 -17.16 16.37
CA ASN A 23 -7.58 -17.94 16.96
C ASN A 23 -6.20 -17.63 16.39
N VAL A 24 -6.11 -16.83 15.32
CA VAL A 24 -4.81 -16.41 14.76
C VAL A 24 -4.15 -15.41 15.69
N THR A 25 -2.95 -15.74 16.15
CA THR A 25 -2.16 -14.89 17.05
C THR A 25 -1.16 -14.03 16.27
N HIS A 26 -0.73 -12.90 16.86
CA HIS A 26 0.32 -12.05 16.28
C HIS A 26 1.64 -12.82 16.03
N LYS A 27 1.98 -13.84 16.87
CA LYS A 27 3.16 -14.68 16.68
C LYS A 27 3.05 -15.55 15.41
N GLN A 28 1.85 -16.04 15.09
CA GLN A 28 1.61 -16.79 13.85
C GLN A 28 1.69 -15.86 12.63
N VAL A 29 1.19 -14.63 12.75
CA VAL A 29 1.34 -13.60 11.71
C VAL A 29 2.82 -13.28 11.47
N ALA A 30 3.61 -13.06 12.52
CA ALA A 30 5.05 -12.84 12.40
C ALA A 30 5.75 -14.00 11.68
N LYS A 31 5.46 -15.25 12.08
CA LYS A 31 6.02 -16.43 11.45
C LYS A 31 5.62 -16.59 9.98
N LEU A 32 4.38 -16.23 9.66
CA LEU A 32 3.89 -16.18 8.28
C LEU A 32 4.72 -15.21 7.42
N PHE A 33 4.97 -13.99 7.92
CA PHE A 33 5.80 -13.01 7.20
C PHE A 33 7.23 -13.49 6.97
N GLU A 34 7.86 -14.16 7.93
CA GLU A 34 9.18 -14.76 7.75
C GLU A 34 9.19 -15.72 6.53
N ILE A 35 8.21 -16.63 6.46
CA ILE A 35 8.08 -17.61 5.37
C ILE A 35 7.78 -16.91 4.03
N LEU A 36 6.86 -15.94 4.03
CA LEU A 36 6.47 -15.23 2.80
C LEU A 36 7.63 -14.41 2.22
N LYS A 37 8.43 -13.77 3.08
CA LYS A 37 9.61 -12.99 2.65
C LYS A 37 10.69 -13.84 1.97
N GLU A 38 10.78 -15.12 2.28
CA GLU A 38 11.68 -16.04 1.60
C GLU A 38 11.15 -16.48 0.23
N SER A 39 9.83 -16.43 0.04
CA SER A 39 9.15 -17.02 -1.13
C SER A 39 8.71 -15.99 -2.17
N PHE A 40 8.51 -14.74 -1.77
CA PHE A 40 7.91 -13.69 -2.63
C PHE A 40 8.74 -12.42 -2.63
N SER A 41 8.91 -11.84 -3.82
CA SER A 41 9.57 -10.53 -4.00
C SER A 41 8.71 -9.37 -3.51
N TYR A 42 7.40 -9.50 -3.59
CA TYR A 42 6.42 -8.51 -3.15
C TYR A 42 5.30 -9.19 -2.37
N ILE A 43 4.97 -8.61 -1.23
CA ILE A 43 3.85 -9.04 -0.38
C ILE A 43 2.98 -7.81 -0.15
N VAL A 44 1.73 -7.87 -0.61
CA VAL A 44 0.73 -6.83 -0.37
C VAL A 44 -0.22 -7.32 0.71
N VAL A 45 -0.35 -6.54 1.78
CA VAL A 45 -1.20 -6.88 2.92
C VAL A 45 -2.36 -5.90 2.96
N ASP A 46 -3.58 -6.44 2.88
CA ASP A 46 -4.80 -5.68 3.12
C ASP A 46 -5.18 -5.81 4.59
N THR A 47 -5.35 -4.68 5.27
CA THR A 47 -5.71 -4.62 6.69
C THR A 47 -7.02 -3.86 6.86
N ASP A 48 -7.73 -4.16 7.93
CA ASP A 48 -8.81 -3.29 8.37
C ASP A 48 -8.28 -2.01 9.03
N SER A 49 -9.19 -1.18 9.53
CA SER A 49 -8.85 0.07 10.22
C SER A 49 -8.56 -0.10 11.72
N ASN A 50 -8.56 -1.33 12.23
CA ASN A 50 -8.27 -1.62 13.64
C ASN A 50 -6.78 -1.87 13.84
N PHE A 51 -6.21 -1.24 14.85
CA PHE A 51 -4.81 -1.40 15.22
C PHE A 51 -4.65 -2.42 16.35
N ASP A 52 -5.12 -3.66 16.11
CA ASP A 52 -4.88 -4.78 17.02
C ASP A 52 -3.42 -5.30 16.90
N GLU A 53 -3.04 -6.22 17.77
CA GLU A 53 -1.66 -6.78 17.77
C GLU A 53 -1.27 -7.43 16.45
N LYS A 54 -2.23 -8.01 15.72
CA LYS A 54 -1.96 -8.64 14.42
C LYS A 54 -1.69 -7.61 13.35
N THR A 55 -2.50 -6.56 13.30
CA THR A 55 -2.31 -5.43 12.40
C THR A 55 -0.98 -4.73 12.68
N ILE A 56 -0.68 -4.41 13.94
CA ILE A 56 0.61 -3.81 14.31
C ILE A 56 1.77 -4.71 13.88
N THR A 57 1.68 -6.03 14.09
CA THR A 57 2.71 -6.96 13.61
C THR A 57 2.88 -6.89 12.09
N ALA A 58 1.80 -6.83 11.33
CA ALA A 58 1.87 -6.68 9.88
C ALA A 58 2.54 -5.36 9.46
N LEU A 59 2.21 -4.27 10.15
CA LEU A 59 2.83 -2.97 9.91
C LEU A 59 4.33 -2.98 10.25
N ASP A 60 4.73 -3.63 11.35
CA ASP A 60 6.15 -3.76 11.74
C ASP A 60 6.98 -4.50 10.68
N TYR A 61 6.43 -5.58 10.13
CA TYR A 61 7.09 -6.39 9.08
C TYR A 61 7.08 -5.74 7.70
N SER A 62 6.28 -4.70 7.48
CA SER A 62 6.16 -4.02 6.19
C SER A 62 7.29 -3.03 5.96
N ASP A 63 7.78 -2.93 4.72
CA ASP A 63 8.79 -1.94 4.30
C ASP A 63 8.16 -0.58 3.94
N MET A 64 6.87 -0.59 3.54
CA MET A 64 6.09 0.59 3.16
C MET A 64 4.65 0.44 3.60
N LEU A 65 4.05 1.49 4.14
CA LEU A 65 2.67 1.55 4.59
C LEU A 65 1.90 2.55 3.71
N PHE A 66 0.84 2.10 3.06
CA PHE A 66 -0.09 2.98 2.39
C PHE A 66 -1.26 3.32 3.32
N LEU A 67 -1.30 4.57 3.78
CA LEU A 67 -2.46 5.09 4.48
C LEU A 67 -3.44 5.64 3.45
N VAL A 68 -4.45 4.82 3.12
CA VAL A 68 -5.42 5.12 2.08
C VAL A 68 -6.57 5.92 2.67
N THR A 69 -6.87 7.08 2.08
CA THR A 69 -7.96 7.96 2.51
C THR A 69 -8.71 8.54 1.31
N ILE A 70 -9.80 9.24 1.56
CA ILE A 70 -10.56 10.02 0.57
C ILE A 70 -10.60 11.49 0.98
N VAL A 71 -10.94 12.37 0.04
CA VAL A 71 -10.98 13.82 0.28
C VAL A 71 -12.31 14.20 0.91
N ASN A 72 -12.43 13.99 2.22
CA ASN A 72 -13.46 14.61 3.07
C ASN A 72 -12.94 14.81 4.49
N LEU A 73 -13.52 15.75 5.23
CA LEU A 73 -13.04 16.13 6.56
C LEU A 73 -12.99 14.98 7.56
N PRO A 74 -14.01 14.10 7.69
CA PRO A 74 -13.95 12.97 8.62
C PRO A 74 -12.81 11.98 8.29
N ALA A 75 -12.63 11.62 7.01
CA ALA A 75 -11.57 10.72 6.58
C ALA A 75 -10.18 11.31 6.80
N LEU A 76 -10.00 12.60 6.48
CA LEU A 76 -8.74 13.30 6.70
C LEU A 76 -8.38 13.42 8.18
N ARG A 77 -9.36 13.67 9.06
CA ARG A 77 -9.15 13.66 10.52
C ARG A 77 -8.73 12.29 11.03
N ASN A 78 -9.34 11.22 10.51
CA ASN A 78 -8.93 9.85 10.86
C ASN A 78 -7.53 9.55 10.34
N CYS A 79 -7.21 9.97 9.12
CA CYS A 79 -5.88 9.85 8.54
C CYS A 79 -4.83 10.55 9.43
N GLN A 80 -5.09 11.77 9.90
CA GLN A 80 -4.20 12.48 10.82
C GLN A 80 -3.99 11.71 12.13
N ARG A 81 -5.06 11.17 12.73
CA ARG A 81 -4.94 10.34 13.94
C ARG A 81 -4.08 9.09 13.73
N CYS A 82 -4.18 8.47 12.54
CA CYS A 82 -3.31 7.35 12.18
C CYS A 82 -1.85 7.78 12.06
N LEU A 83 -1.57 8.94 11.45
CA LEU A 83 -0.22 9.49 11.37
C LEU A 83 0.36 9.78 12.76
N ASP A 84 -0.43 10.38 13.65
CA ASP A 84 -0.03 10.62 15.06
C ASP A 84 0.25 9.32 15.81
N LEU A 85 -0.51 8.26 15.53
CA LEU A 85 -0.28 6.93 16.10
C LEU A 85 1.02 6.33 15.57
N PHE A 86 1.27 6.39 14.27
CA PHE A 86 2.49 5.87 13.65
C PHE A 86 3.75 6.59 14.15
N ASP A 87 3.66 7.90 14.36
CA ASP A 87 4.75 8.69 14.97
C ASP A 87 5.03 8.22 16.40
N LYS A 88 3.99 7.99 17.22
CA LYS A 88 4.12 7.44 18.57
C LYS A 88 4.68 6.01 18.61
N LEU A 89 4.40 5.20 17.59
CA LEU A 89 4.97 3.86 17.43
C LEU A 89 6.43 3.91 16.92
N GLY A 90 6.94 5.10 16.58
CA GLY A 90 8.31 5.29 16.12
C GLY A 90 8.53 4.87 14.66
N TYR A 91 7.49 4.81 13.84
CA TYR A 91 7.65 4.51 12.43
C TYR A 91 8.31 5.68 11.70
N ASP A 92 9.26 5.33 10.84
CA ASP A 92 9.89 6.31 9.96
C ASP A 92 8.84 7.03 9.10
N LYS A 93 8.98 8.35 8.99
CA LYS A 93 8.08 9.17 8.17
C LYS A 93 8.07 8.72 6.71
N ASP A 94 9.20 8.23 6.20
CA ASP A 94 9.31 7.74 4.83
C ASP A 94 8.69 6.35 4.63
N LYS A 95 8.44 5.61 5.71
CA LYS A 95 7.73 4.33 5.66
C LYS A 95 6.24 4.50 5.36
N VAL A 96 5.62 5.56 5.90
CA VAL A 96 4.18 5.81 5.75
C VAL A 96 3.93 6.72 4.55
N GLN A 97 3.10 6.31 3.62
CA GLN A 97 2.78 7.04 2.39
C GLN A 97 1.27 7.30 2.29
N ILE A 98 0.88 8.54 1.95
CA ILE A 98 -0.53 8.92 1.80
C ILE A 98 -1.01 8.60 0.40
N VAL A 99 -2.07 7.81 0.29
CA VAL A 99 -2.74 7.53 -0.98
C VAL A 99 -4.16 8.06 -0.92
N ILE A 100 -4.49 8.97 -1.82
CA ILE A 100 -5.86 9.46 -1.98
C ILE A 100 -6.60 8.55 -2.94
N ASN A 101 -7.64 7.89 -2.45
CA ASN A 101 -8.55 7.10 -3.27
C ASN A 101 -9.76 7.94 -3.71
N ARG A 102 -10.38 7.58 -4.83
CA ARG A 102 -11.54 8.26 -5.42
C ARG A 102 -11.30 9.76 -5.64
N PHE A 103 -10.06 10.12 -6.00
CA PHE A 103 -9.69 11.51 -6.24
C PHE A 103 -10.47 12.10 -7.42
N MET A 104 -10.97 13.32 -7.24
CA MET A 104 -11.60 14.13 -8.27
C MET A 104 -10.91 15.50 -8.33
N GLU A 105 -10.71 16.03 -9.55
CA GLU A 105 -10.05 17.34 -9.70
C GLU A 105 -10.87 18.50 -9.12
N ASN A 106 -12.19 18.30 -9.03
CA ASN A 106 -13.13 19.33 -8.53
C ASN A 106 -13.57 19.06 -7.07
N ASP A 107 -12.76 18.35 -6.28
CA ASP A 107 -13.03 18.21 -4.84
C ASP A 107 -12.98 19.58 -4.16
N GLU A 108 -13.91 19.84 -3.23
CA GLU A 108 -13.97 21.11 -2.47
C GLU A 108 -12.69 21.39 -1.66
N ILE A 109 -11.99 20.32 -1.23
CA ILE A 109 -10.73 20.42 -0.51
C ILE A 109 -9.61 20.14 -1.51
N SER A 110 -8.75 21.12 -1.73
CA SER A 110 -7.64 20.98 -2.66
C SER A 110 -6.57 20.01 -2.14
N SER A 111 -5.74 19.48 -3.05
CA SER A 111 -4.60 18.63 -2.66
C SER A 111 -3.63 19.37 -1.72
N ASP A 112 -3.43 20.67 -1.94
CA ASP A 112 -2.56 21.49 -1.11
C ASP A 112 -3.11 21.63 0.32
N ASP A 113 -4.45 21.73 0.46
CA ASP A 113 -5.09 21.80 1.78
C ASP A 113 -5.01 20.46 2.49
N VAL A 114 -5.16 19.34 1.77
CA VAL A 114 -4.92 18.00 2.31
C VAL A 114 -3.48 17.86 2.84
N GLU A 115 -2.48 18.25 2.04
CA GLU A 115 -1.08 18.17 2.43
C GLU A 115 -0.74 19.08 3.63
N LYS A 116 -1.31 20.28 3.68
CA LYS A 116 -1.17 21.19 4.83
C LYS A 116 -1.80 20.60 6.10
N LEU A 117 -3.02 20.04 5.98
CA LEU A 117 -3.72 19.43 7.11
C LEU A 117 -2.95 18.22 7.67
N LEU A 118 -2.48 17.34 6.80
CA LEU A 118 -1.77 16.12 7.18
C LEU A 118 -0.28 16.34 7.46
N GLN A 119 0.26 17.53 7.18
CA GLN A 119 1.69 17.87 7.25
C GLN A 119 2.57 16.85 6.51
N LYS A 120 2.03 16.30 5.43
CA LYS A 120 2.66 15.23 4.65
C LYS A 120 2.24 15.30 3.20
N LYS A 121 3.19 15.04 2.30
CA LYS A 121 2.91 15.00 0.85
C LYS A 121 2.05 13.81 0.48
N ILE A 122 1.17 14.03 -0.48
CA ILE A 122 0.40 12.96 -1.11
C ILE A 122 1.35 12.17 -1.99
N TYR A 123 1.47 10.87 -1.71
CA TYR A 123 2.30 9.96 -2.48
C TYR A 123 1.66 9.57 -3.82
N TRP A 124 0.35 9.27 -3.79
CA TRP A 124 -0.39 8.87 -4.98
C TRP A 124 -1.85 9.28 -4.92
N LYS A 125 -2.43 9.54 -6.10
CA LYS A 125 -3.85 9.84 -6.28
C LYS A 125 -4.46 8.83 -7.23
N ILE A 126 -5.41 8.04 -6.74
CA ILE A 126 -6.18 7.10 -7.55
C ILE A 126 -7.46 7.80 -8.00
N PRO A 127 -7.68 8.01 -9.31
CA PRO A 127 -8.82 8.72 -9.79
C PRO A 127 -10.13 7.99 -9.48
N ASN A 128 -11.20 8.74 -9.29
CA ASN A 128 -12.53 8.16 -9.09
C ASN A 128 -13.05 7.57 -10.41
N ASN A 129 -13.41 6.29 -10.39
CA ASN A 129 -14.12 5.62 -11.48
C ASN A 129 -15.04 4.55 -10.90
N TYR A 130 -16.12 4.98 -10.28
CA TYR A 130 -17.05 4.11 -9.58
C TYR A 130 -17.58 2.99 -10.46
N PHE A 131 -18.00 3.30 -11.70
CA PHE A 131 -18.61 2.30 -12.59
C PHE A 131 -17.62 1.22 -13.04
N ALA A 132 -16.39 1.59 -13.37
CA ALA A 132 -15.36 0.62 -13.75
C ALA A 132 -15.01 -0.32 -12.56
N MET A 133 -14.86 0.24 -11.36
CA MET A 133 -14.58 -0.52 -10.15
C MET A 133 -15.73 -1.47 -9.79
N MET A 134 -16.97 -0.99 -9.79
CA MET A 134 -18.13 -1.82 -9.48
C MET A 134 -18.33 -2.93 -10.51
N ALA A 135 -18.09 -2.65 -11.79
CA ALA A 135 -18.16 -3.68 -12.83
C ALA A 135 -17.13 -4.81 -12.61
N SER A 136 -15.90 -4.44 -12.21
CA SER A 136 -14.83 -5.39 -11.88
C SER A 136 -15.21 -6.26 -10.67
N ILE A 137 -15.63 -5.63 -9.58
CA ILE A 137 -16.02 -6.30 -8.33
C ILE A 137 -17.19 -7.27 -8.58
N ASN A 138 -18.27 -6.80 -9.23
CA ASN A 138 -19.47 -7.60 -9.45
C ASN A 138 -19.23 -8.80 -10.38
N LYS A 139 -18.25 -8.70 -11.30
CA LYS A 139 -17.90 -9.80 -12.21
C LYS A 139 -16.82 -10.71 -11.64
N GLY A 140 -16.15 -10.33 -10.55
CA GLY A 140 -15.00 -11.06 -10.02
C GLY A 140 -13.82 -11.09 -11.00
N ILE A 141 -13.69 -10.07 -11.88
CA ILE A 141 -12.64 -9.96 -12.88
C ILE A 141 -11.76 -8.77 -12.53
N LEU A 142 -10.45 -8.93 -12.58
CA LEU A 142 -9.53 -7.83 -12.30
C LEU A 142 -9.81 -6.65 -13.24
N LEU A 143 -9.72 -5.44 -12.71
CA LEU A 143 -9.93 -4.23 -13.50
C LEU A 143 -8.94 -4.11 -14.66
N SER A 144 -7.70 -4.58 -14.47
CA SER A 144 -6.67 -4.67 -15.50
C SER A 144 -7.08 -5.53 -16.71
N ASP A 145 -7.92 -6.53 -16.49
CA ASP A 145 -8.38 -7.46 -17.54
C ASP A 145 -9.71 -6.98 -18.14
N LEU A 146 -10.58 -6.44 -17.31
CA LEU A 146 -11.91 -5.98 -17.72
C LEU A 146 -11.86 -4.64 -18.47
N ASN A 147 -11.06 -3.70 -18.00
CA ASN A 147 -10.94 -2.35 -18.56
C ASN A 147 -9.51 -1.81 -18.40
N PRO A 148 -8.52 -2.36 -19.13
CA PRO A 148 -7.10 -2.06 -18.96
C PRO A 148 -6.71 -0.63 -19.29
N THR A 149 -7.52 0.07 -20.08
CA THR A 149 -7.27 1.46 -20.51
C THR A 149 -8.00 2.51 -19.69
N SER A 150 -8.77 2.09 -18.69
CA SER A 150 -9.42 3.05 -17.79
C SER A 150 -8.37 3.84 -17.00
N ASN A 151 -8.70 5.10 -16.66
CA ASN A 151 -7.83 5.98 -15.89
C ASN A 151 -7.42 5.34 -14.54
N VAL A 152 -8.34 4.65 -13.90
CA VAL A 152 -8.06 3.98 -12.62
C VAL A 152 -7.16 2.74 -12.80
N ALA A 153 -7.34 1.93 -13.86
CA ALA A 153 -6.44 0.80 -14.15
C ALA A 153 -5.02 1.28 -14.50
N THR A 154 -4.92 2.36 -15.26
CA THR A 154 -3.65 3.01 -15.58
C THR A 154 -2.96 3.52 -14.33
N SER A 155 -3.70 4.22 -13.45
CA SER A 155 -3.17 4.72 -12.17
C SER A 155 -2.64 3.60 -11.27
N TYR A 156 -3.33 2.47 -11.14
CA TYR A 156 -2.83 1.32 -10.40
C TYR A 156 -1.54 0.73 -10.99
N ARG A 157 -1.46 0.66 -12.31
CA ARG A 157 -0.26 0.15 -12.99
C ARG A 157 0.94 1.07 -12.76
N GLU A 158 0.74 2.37 -12.88
CA GLU A 158 1.77 3.38 -12.63
C GLU A 158 2.20 3.39 -11.16
N LEU A 159 1.26 3.28 -10.22
CA LEU A 159 1.58 3.11 -8.81
C LEU A 159 2.44 1.87 -8.57
N ALA A 160 2.08 0.73 -9.16
CA ALA A 160 2.83 -0.51 -9.02
C ALA A 160 4.26 -0.37 -9.57
N MET A 161 4.46 0.26 -10.73
CA MET A 161 5.78 0.56 -11.27
C MET A 161 6.57 1.48 -10.36
N HIS A 162 5.96 2.56 -9.87
CA HIS A 162 6.62 3.51 -8.98
C HIS A 162 7.07 2.86 -7.66
N VAL A 163 6.26 1.97 -7.10
CA VAL A 163 6.62 1.20 -5.89
C VAL A 163 7.75 0.23 -6.19
N SER A 164 7.68 -0.49 -7.31
CA SER A 164 8.71 -1.47 -7.70
C SER A 164 10.07 -0.79 -7.88
N ASP A 165 10.13 0.34 -8.56
CA ASP A 165 11.35 1.11 -8.78
C ASP A 165 11.93 1.64 -7.46
N SER A 166 11.07 2.13 -6.55
CA SER A 166 11.51 2.64 -5.26
C SER A 166 12.10 1.54 -4.37
N VAL A 167 11.48 0.35 -4.35
CA VAL A 167 11.97 -0.82 -3.60
C VAL A 167 13.26 -1.34 -4.21
N PHE A 168 13.36 -1.40 -5.54
CA PHE A 168 14.57 -1.80 -6.24
C PHE A 168 15.75 -0.89 -5.90
N ARG A 169 15.55 0.43 -5.93
CA ARG A 169 16.57 1.42 -5.56
C ARG A 169 17.01 1.28 -4.10
N LYS A 170 16.06 1.14 -3.15
CA LYS A 170 16.38 0.93 -1.73
C LYS A 170 17.19 -0.35 -1.49
N ASN A 171 16.86 -1.44 -2.17
CA ASN A 171 17.58 -2.71 -2.05
C ASN A 171 18.97 -2.64 -2.68
N LEU A 172 19.13 -1.92 -3.79
CA LEU A 172 20.44 -1.64 -4.39
C LEU A 172 21.32 -0.85 -3.42
N ILE A 173 20.81 0.22 -2.83
CA ILE A 173 21.54 1.04 -1.84
C ILE A 173 21.96 0.18 -0.64
N LYS A 174 21.08 -0.65 -0.08
CA LYS A 174 21.42 -1.56 1.02
C LYS A 174 22.50 -2.58 0.64
N LYS A 175 22.48 -3.09 -0.60
CA LYS A 175 23.44 -4.09 -1.09
C LYS A 175 24.82 -3.49 -1.36
N PHE A 176 24.90 -2.21 -1.67
CA PHE A 176 26.10 -1.47 -2.02
C PHE A 176 26.47 -0.41 -0.97
N SER A 177 25.98 -0.53 0.29
CA SER A 177 26.38 0.32 1.42
C SER A 177 27.87 0.11 1.73
N GLY A 178 28.71 0.76 0.98
CA GLY A 178 30.14 0.88 1.01
C GLY A 178 30.55 1.84 -0.10
N ASP A 179 31.76 2.32 -0.17
CA ASP A 179 32.38 3.43 -0.92
C ASP A 179 31.94 3.72 -2.38
N ASN A 180 30.81 3.18 -2.87
CA ASN A 180 30.32 3.34 -4.24
C ASN A 180 28.91 3.96 -4.35
N ILE A 181 28.35 4.53 -3.28
CA ILE A 181 26.99 5.13 -3.30
C ILE A 181 26.95 6.33 -4.27
N ASP A 182 27.97 7.17 -4.26
CA ASP A 182 28.05 8.37 -5.12
C ASP A 182 28.02 8.03 -6.62
N LYS A 183 28.60 6.89 -7.02
CA LYS A 183 28.55 6.41 -8.41
C LYS A 183 27.19 5.92 -8.84
N LEU A 184 26.42 5.31 -7.93
CA LEU A 184 25.06 4.85 -8.20
C LEU A 184 24.08 6.02 -8.33
N GLU A 185 24.23 7.06 -7.49
CA GLU A 185 23.40 8.26 -7.62
C GLU A 185 23.61 9.00 -8.94
N GLN A 186 24.83 8.98 -9.48
CA GLN A 186 25.12 9.56 -10.80
C GLN A 186 24.45 8.78 -11.95
N ILE A 187 24.39 7.46 -11.86
CA ILE A 187 23.74 6.61 -12.88
C ILE A 187 22.21 6.83 -12.91
N PHE A 188 21.60 7.13 -11.76
CA PHE A 188 20.14 7.36 -11.66
C PHE A 188 19.71 8.80 -11.92
N ARG A 189 20.65 9.74 -12.08
CA ARG A 189 20.39 11.14 -12.44
C ARG A 189 20.55 11.43 -13.93
N SER A 190 21.09 10.49 -14.70
CA SER A 190 21.20 10.53 -16.16
C SER A 190 20.04 9.81 -16.82
#